data_d08aaf506d5f8c5f07740ceb31896b89
#
_entry.id   d08aaf506d5f8c5f07740ceb31896b89
#
_cell.length_a   1.000
_cell.length_b   1.000
_cell.length_c   1.000
_cell.angle_alpha   90.00
_cell.angle_beta   90.00
_cell.angle_gamma   90.00
#
_symmetry.space_group_name_H-M   'P 1'
#
loop_
_entity.id
_entity.type
_entity.pdbx_description
1 polymer ?
#
loop_
_entity_poly.entity_id
_entity_poly.type
_entity_poly.pdbx_seq_one_letter_code
_entity_poly.pdbx_strand_id
1 'polypeptide(L)'
;DKEATNLLHIIGNKEVKHVNTTVGPEQEYFLVDKELYKQRKDLVFCGRTLIGAPAPKGQEMEDHYFGALKPRVAAYMHDLDVELWKLGIPAKTKHNEVAPAQHELAPVFDTTNVAVDHNQLTMEVMKKVADKHGLVCLLHEKPFEGINGSGKHNNWSMITDTGVNILDPGKTPAENTQFLIFLTAVIKAV
;
A
#
# COMPACT_ATOMS: atom_id res chain seq x y z
N ASP A 1 4.72 19.49 10.65
CA ASP A 1 5.34 20.69 10.07
C ASP A 1 6.08 21.51 11.14
N LYS A 2 5.38 22.24 12.03
CA LYS A 2 5.96 23.21 12.97
C LYS A 2 7.17 22.68 13.75
N GLU A 3 7.06 21.56 14.44
CA GLU A 3 8.14 21.04 15.28
C GLU A 3 9.34 20.52 14.46
N ALA A 4 9.07 19.92 13.30
CA ALA A 4 10.15 19.50 12.40
C ALA A 4 10.91 20.72 11.84
N THR A 5 10.20 21.77 11.44
CA THR A 5 10.82 23.04 11.00
C THR A 5 11.64 23.69 12.11
N ASN A 6 11.11 23.75 13.34
CA ASN A 6 11.84 24.27 14.50
C ASN A 6 13.12 23.49 14.77
N LEU A 7 13.07 22.16 14.70
CA LEU A 7 14.22 21.30 14.91
C LEU A 7 15.28 21.53 13.81
N LEU A 8 14.86 21.63 12.56
CA LEU A 8 15.77 21.94 11.45
C LEU A 8 16.48 23.29 11.66
N HIS A 9 15.76 24.31 12.12
CA HIS A 9 16.35 25.61 12.43
C HIS A 9 17.38 25.54 13.57
N ILE A 10 17.13 24.72 14.60
CA ILE A 10 18.06 24.52 15.72
C ILE A 10 19.36 23.86 15.24
N ILE A 11 19.28 22.91 14.32
CA ILE A 11 20.46 22.23 13.79
C ILE A 11 21.13 22.97 12.60
N GLY A 12 20.66 24.18 12.27
CA GLY A 12 21.32 25.07 11.32
C GLY A 12 20.66 25.27 9.96
N ASN A 13 19.59 24.53 9.64
CA ASN A 13 18.87 24.62 8.35
C ASN A 13 17.77 25.71 8.43
N LYS A 14 18.20 26.98 8.45
CA LYS A 14 17.31 28.14 8.68
C LYS A 14 16.51 28.57 7.46
N GLU A 15 16.85 28.10 6.26
CA GLU A 15 16.14 28.39 5.02
C GLU A 15 14.83 27.61 4.87
N VAL A 16 14.67 26.49 5.56
CA VAL A 16 13.47 25.68 5.51
C VAL A 16 12.30 26.40 6.18
N LYS A 17 11.20 26.54 5.46
CA LYS A 17 9.96 27.19 5.95
C LYS A 17 8.88 26.19 6.32
N HIS A 18 8.83 25.05 5.60
CA HIS A 18 7.82 24.01 5.77
C HIS A 18 8.41 22.62 5.65
N VAL A 19 7.84 21.69 6.40
CA VAL A 19 8.10 20.26 6.29
C VAL A 19 6.77 19.56 6.05
N ASN A 20 6.67 18.83 4.95
CA ASN A 20 5.52 18.01 4.62
C ASN A 20 5.81 16.54 4.86
N THR A 21 4.82 15.79 5.31
CA THR A 21 4.88 14.33 5.29
C THR A 21 4.51 13.80 3.92
N THR A 22 5.20 12.76 3.49
CA THR A 22 4.92 12.01 2.26
C THR A 22 4.61 10.57 2.60
N VAL A 23 3.79 9.92 1.79
CA VAL A 23 3.47 8.50 1.94
C VAL A 23 3.28 7.84 0.59
N GLY A 24 3.78 6.61 0.47
CA GLY A 24 3.48 5.67 -0.60
C GLY A 24 2.74 4.48 -0.01
N PRO A 25 1.41 4.46 -0.04
CA PRO A 25 0.62 3.36 0.49
C PRO A 25 0.67 2.17 -0.46
N GLU A 26 1.00 0.99 0.05
CA GLU A 26 0.95 -0.27 -0.67
C GLU A 26 -0.39 -0.94 -0.36
N GLN A 27 -1.28 -1.03 -1.35
CA GLN A 27 -2.58 -1.65 -1.16
C GLN A 27 -2.52 -3.12 -1.52
N GLU A 28 -2.56 -3.97 -0.51
CA GLU A 28 -2.79 -5.40 -0.68
C GLU A 28 -4.29 -5.68 -0.85
N TYR A 29 -4.61 -6.71 -1.62
CA TYR A 29 -5.98 -7.10 -1.91
C TYR A 29 -6.07 -8.56 -2.37
N PHE A 30 -7.26 -9.16 -2.25
CA PHE A 30 -7.54 -10.49 -2.78
C PHE A 30 -8.46 -10.41 -3.98
N LEU A 31 -8.23 -11.26 -4.97
CA LEU A 31 -9.13 -11.47 -6.10
C LEU A 31 -9.75 -12.85 -6.02
N VAL A 32 -11.07 -12.90 -5.98
CA VAL A 32 -11.85 -14.14 -5.99
C VAL A 32 -12.79 -14.18 -7.17
N ASP A 33 -13.10 -15.38 -7.65
CA ASP A 33 -14.07 -15.56 -8.73
C ASP A 33 -15.46 -15.08 -8.29
N LYS A 34 -16.12 -14.28 -9.15
CA LYS A 34 -17.40 -13.65 -8.83
C LYS A 34 -18.54 -14.66 -8.61
N GLU A 35 -18.54 -15.76 -9.36
CA GLU A 35 -19.60 -16.76 -9.22
C GLU A 35 -19.42 -17.60 -7.96
N LEU A 36 -18.17 -17.88 -7.56
CA LEU A 36 -17.89 -18.52 -6.27
C LEU A 36 -18.19 -17.58 -5.09
N TYR A 37 -17.85 -16.31 -5.22
CA TYR A 37 -18.16 -15.30 -4.20
C TYR A 37 -19.66 -15.22 -3.90
N LYS A 38 -20.53 -15.22 -4.92
CA LYS A 38 -21.99 -15.17 -4.77
C LYS A 38 -22.56 -16.35 -3.98
N GLN A 39 -21.87 -17.51 -3.99
CA GLN A 39 -22.28 -18.71 -3.24
C GLN A 39 -21.89 -18.64 -1.75
N ARG A 40 -21.03 -17.71 -1.36
CA ARG A 40 -20.53 -17.54 -0.01
C ARG A 40 -21.17 -16.32 0.65
N LYS A 41 -22.24 -16.56 1.41
CA LYS A 41 -22.97 -15.49 2.10
C LYS A 41 -22.12 -14.70 3.10
N ASP A 42 -21.17 -15.36 3.76
CA ASP A 42 -20.21 -14.72 4.66
C ASP A 42 -19.33 -13.71 3.93
N LEU A 43 -18.79 -14.05 2.75
CA LEU A 43 -18.04 -13.10 1.92
C LEU A 43 -18.92 -11.95 1.44
N VAL A 44 -20.16 -12.24 1.00
CA VAL A 44 -21.10 -11.22 0.47
C VAL A 44 -21.50 -10.22 1.56
N PHE A 45 -21.83 -10.68 2.77
CA PHE A 45 -22.33 -9.81 3.83
C PHE A 45 -21.26 -9.23 4.73
N CYS A 46 -20.13 -9.94 4.93
CA CYS A 46 -19.11 -9.53 5.89
C CYS A 46 -17.76 -9.15 5.22
N GLY A 47 -17.59 -9.41 3.93
CA GLY A 47 -16.33 -9.21 3.21
C GLY A 47 -15.23 -10.19 3.61
N ARG A 48 -15.55 -11.18 4.49
CA ARG A 48 -14.61 -12.19 4.99
C ARG A 48 -15.30 -13.53 5.16
N THR A 49 -14.51 -14.61 5.16
CA THR A 49 -15.02 -15.94 5.54
C THR A 49 -15.24 -16.03 7.05
N LEU A 50 -16.32 -16.66 7.46
CA LEU A 50 -16.67 -16.93 8.86
C LEU A 50 -16.62 -18.42 9.19
N ILE A 51 -16.83 -19.27 8.20
CA ILE A 51 -16.93 -20.72 8.33
C ILE A 51 -16.24 -21.39 7.14
N GLY A 52 -15.97 -22.66 7.26
CA GLY A 52 -15.43 -23.52 6.21
C GLY A 52 -14.02 -24.02 6.52
N ALA A 53 -13.56 -24.95 5.71
CA ALA A 53 -12.21 -25.50 5.82
C ALA A 53 -11.18 -24.48 5.29
N PRO A 54 -9.95 -24.48 5.83
CA PRO A 54 -8.83 -23.77 5.22
C PRO A 54 -8.58 -24.23 3.78
N ALA A 55 -7.99 -23.35 2.98
CA ALA A 55 -7.53 -23.75 1.66
C ALA A 55 -6.48 -24.88 1.77
N PRO A 56 -6.42 -25.80 0.80
CA PRO A 56 -5.45 -26.91 0.82
C PRO A 56 -4.00 -26.41 0.71
N LYS A 57 -3.80 -25.21 0.21
CA LYS A 57 -2.53 -24.51 0.13
C LYS A 57 -2.62 -23.18 0.84
N GLY A 58 -1.66 -22.90 1.73
CA GLY A 58 -1.49 -21.63 2.44
C GLY A 58 -0.34 -20.81 1.88
N GLN A 59 0.55 -20.39 2.75
CA GLN A 59 1.70 -19.53 2.43
C GLN A 59 3.03 -20.28 2.46
N GLU A 60 2.99 -21.59 2.29
CA GLU A 60 4.16 -22.45 2.38
C GLU A 60 5.20 -22.01 1.36
N MET A 61 6.42 -21.82 1.85
CA MET A 61 7.59 -21.41 1.07
C MET A 61 7.44 -20.11 0.27
N GLU A 62 6.38 -19.34 0.54
CA GLU A 62 6.07 -18.08 -0.15
C GLU A 62 5.99 -18.21 -1.68
N ASP A 63 5.67 -19.40 -2.16
CA ASP A 63 5.74 -19.72 -3.58
C ASP A 63 4.70 -18.97 -4.43
N HIS A 64 3.59 -18.52 -3.85
CA HIS A 64 2.64 -17.65 -4.56
C HIS A 64 3.27 -16.30 -4.91
N TYR A 65 4.08 -15.72 -4.01
CA TYR A 65 4.78 -14.47 -4.23
C TYR A 65 5.69 -14.51 -5.48
N PHE A 66 6.41 -15.61 -5.65
CA PHE A 66 7.30 -15.84 -6.79
C PHE A 66 6.60 -16.45 -8.02
N GLY A 67 5.30 -16.72 -7.92
CA GLY A 67 4.52 -17.34 -8.99
C GLY A 67 4.19 -16.39 -10.13
N ALA A 68 3.87 -16.95 -11.28
CA ALA A 68 3.41 -16.21 -12.44
C ALA A 68 2.01 -15.60 -12.20
N LEU A 69 1.76 -14.41 -12.71
CA LEU A 69 0.42 -13.83 -12.77
C LEU A 69 -0.45 -14.63 -13.73
N LYS A 70 -1.62 -15.06 -13.27
CA LYS A 70 -2.60 -15.72 -14.14
C LYS A 70 -3.12 -14.73 -15.20
N PRO A 71 -3.38 -15.16 -16.44
CA PRO A 71 -3.80 -14.25 -17.52
C PRO A 71 -4.97 -13.34 -17.17
N ARG A 72 -6.00 -13.88 -16.50
CA ARG A 72 -7.18 -13.11 -16.06
C ARG A 72 -6.82 -12.04 -15.03
N VAL A 73 -5.90 -12.34 -14.10
CA VAL A 73 -5.38 -11.40 -13.11
C VAL A 73 -4.53 -10.33 -13.76
N ALA A 74 -3.65 -10.71 -14.68
CA ALA A 74 -2.82 -9.77 -15.44
C ALA A 74 -3.67 -8.79 -16.27
N ALA A 75 -4.74 -9.27 -16.91
CA ALA A 75 -5.68 -8.42 -17.64
C ALA A 75 -6.40 -7.43 -16.70
N TYR A 76 -6.86 -7.88 -15.53
CA TYR A 76 -7.42 -7.02 -14.49
C TYR A 76 -6.42 -5.94 -14.05
N MET A 77 -5.19 -6.33 -13.75
CA MET A 77 -4.15 -5.39 -13.31
C MET A 77 -3.81 -4.35 -14.37
N HIS A 78 -3.80 -4.77 -15.66
CA HIS A 78 -3.60 -3.84 -16.77
C HIS A 78 -4.71 -2.79 -16.85
N ASP A 79 -5.96 -3.23 -16.83
CA ASP A 79 -7.11 -2.31 -16.92
C ASP A 79 -7.20 -1.41 -15.68
N LEU A 80 -6.83 -1.94 -14.50
CA LEU A 80 -6.75 -1.16 -13.27
C LEU A 80 -5.74 -0.01 -13.40
N ASP A 81 -4.53 -0.27 -13.90
CA ASP A 81 -3.53 0.76 -14.13
C ASP A 81 -4.07 1.86 -15.06
N VAL A 82 -4.69 1.46 -16.18
CA VAL A 82 -5.25 2.42 -17.15
C VAL A 82 -6.32 3.32 -16.52
N GLU A 83 -7.22 2.75 -15.72
CA GLU A 83 -8.27 3.53 -15.06
C GLU A 83 -7.70 4.45 -13.97
N LEU A 84 -6.68 4.01 -13.22
CA LEU A 84 -6.01 4.83 -12.22
C LEU A 84 -5.22 5.99 -12.86
N TRP A 85 -4.50 5.74 -13.95
CA TRP A 85 -3.78 6.79 -14.68
C TRP A 85 -4.69 7.85 -15.25
N LYS A 86 -5.90 7.50 -15.72
CA LYS A 86 -6.92 8.47 -16.15
C LYS A 86 -7.36 9.41 -15.03
N LEU A 87 -7.27 8.94 -13.77
CA LEU A 87 -7.57 9.74 -12.57
C LEU A 87 -6.36 10.49 -12.01
N GLY A 88 -5.19 10.38 -12.67
CA GLY A 88 -3.96 10.98 -12.20
C GLY A 88 -3.29 10.24 -11.06
N ILE A 89 -3.72 9.01 -10.75
CA ILE A 89 -3.12 8.17 -9.71
C ILE A 89 -1.95 7.38 -10.32
N PRO A 90 -0.70 7.62 -9.88
CA PRO A 90 0.49 7.06 -10.51
C PRO A 90 0.75 5.62 -10.04
N ALA A 91 -0.17 4.70 -10.34
CA ALA A 91 0.03 3.27 -10.09
C ALA A 91 1.28 2.77 -10.83
N LYS A 92 2.16 2.06 -10.13
CA LYS A 92 3.48 1.66 -10.67
C LYS A 92 3.79 0.19 -10.48
N THR A 93 3.66 -0.30 -9.26
CA THR A 93 4.06 -1.68 -8.90
C THR A 93 2.82 -2.54 -8.72
N LYS A 94 2.88 -3.75 -9.32
CA LYS A 94 1.85 -4.78 -9.17
C LYS A 94 2.50 -6.15 -9.23
N HIS A 95 2.16 -7.01 -8.28
CA HIS A 95 2.68 -8.37 -8.18
C HIS A 95 1.78 -9.24 -7.31
N ASN A 96 2.09 -10.54 -7.27
CA ASN A 96 1.50 -11.44 -6.29
C ASN A 96 2.06 -11.15 -4.90
N GLU A 97 1.20 -11.30 -3.89
CA GLU A 97 1.59 -11.35 -2.50
C GLU A 97 1.69 -12.79 -1.98
N VAL A 98 2.03 -12.96 -0.70
CA VAL A 98 2.37 -14.26 -0.13
C VAL A 98 1.16 -15.19 -0.02
N ALA A 99 -0.02 -14.67 0.32
CA ALA A 99 -1.20 -15.49 0.45
C ALA A 99 -1.80 -15.88 -0.91
N PRO A 100 -2.41 -17.05 -1.04
CA PRO A 100 -3.11 -17.45 -2.26
C PRO A 100 -4.16 -16.45 -2.69
N ALA A 101 -4.15 -16.06 -3.96
CA ALA A 101 -5.02 -15.05 -4.57
C ALA A 101 -4.84 -13.62 -4.02
N GLN A 102 -3.78 -13.37 -3.27
CA GLN A 102 -3.39 -12.06 -2.80
C GLN A 102 -2.45 -11.38 -3.80
N HIS A 103 -2.66 -10.08 -3.97
CA HIS A 103 -1.88 -9.22 -4.86
C HIS A 103 -1.66 -7.87 -4.21
N GLU A 104 -0.75 -7.09 -4.76
CA GLU A 104 -0.45 -5.75 -4.28
C GLU A 104 -0.38 -4.74 -5.42
N LEU A 105 -0.76 -3.51 -5.12
CA LEU A 105 -0.56 -2.34 -5.95
C LEU A 105 0.11 -1.25 -5.11
N ALA A 106 1.22 -0.72 -5.61
CA ALA A 106 1.91 0.41 -5.01
C ALA A 106 1.99 1.58 -6.00
N PRO A 107 1.47 2.76 -5.65
CA PRO A 107 1.65 3.98 -6.41
C PRO A 107 3.02 4.62 -6.14
N VAL A 108 3.39 5.59 -6.94
CA VAL A 108 4.45 6.54 -6.57
C VAL A 108 3.95 7.36 -5.38
N PHE A 109 4.83 7.60 -4.41
CA PHE A 109 4.48 8.39 -3.22
C PHE A 109 4.10 9.84 -3.56
N ASP A 110 3.32 10.44 -2.68
CA ASP A 110 2.95 11.86 -2.76
C ASP A 110 2.85 12.44 -1.33
N THR A 111 2.50 13.72 -1.21
CA THR A 111 2.12 14.31 0.08
C THR A 111 1.00 13.47 0.71
N THR A 112 1.04 13.31 2.01
CA THR A 112 0.13 12.41 2.74
C THR A 112 -1.34 12.67 2.39
N ASN A 113 -1.73 13.93 2.28
CA ASN A 113 -3.09 14.34 1.93
C ASN A 113 -3.52 13.75 0.57
N VAL A 114 -2.73 14.00 -0.47
CA VAL A 114 -3.01 13.51 -1.83
C VAL A 114 -2.96 11.99 -1.90
N ALA A 115 -1.95 11.38 -1.28
CA ALA A 115 -1.79 9.94 -1.28
C ALA A 115 -2.96 9.20 -0.60
N VAL A 116 -3.52 9.77 0.48
CA VAL A 116 -4.71 9.22 1.16
C VAL A 116 -5.94 9.28 0.24
N ASP A 117 -6.18 10.43 -0.39
CA ASP A 117 -7.30 10.59 -1.33
C ASP A 117 -7.15 9.64 -2.53
N HIS A 118 -5.95 9.52 -3.09
CA HIS A 118 -5.64 8.57 -4.15
C HIS A 118 -5.93 7.12 -3.72
N ASN A 119 -5.58 6.74 -2.49
CA ASN A 119 -5.84 5.38 -2.01
C ASN A 119 -7.34 5.09 -1.87
N GLN A 120 -8.15 6.05 -1.42
CA GLN A 120 -9.60 5.89 -1.36
C GLN A 120 -10.19 5.66 -2.77
N LEU A 121 -9.78 6.45 -3.75
CA LEU A 121 -10.18 6.28 -5.14
C LEU A 121 -9.70 4.94 -5.71
N THR A 122 -8.46 4.54 -5.41
CA THR A 122 -7.88 3.26 -5.82
C THR A 122 -8.75 2.09 -5.37
N MET A 123 -9.15 2.06 -4.10
CA MET A 123 -10.02 1.00 -3.55
C MET A 123 -11.37 0.90 -4.26
N GLU A 124 -11.96 2.05 -4.65
CA GLU A 124 -13.20 2.07 -5.43
C GLU A 124 -13.01 1.56 -6.86
N VAL A 125 -11.94 1.99 -7.52
CA VAL A 125 -11.60 1.57 -8.89
C VAL A 125 -11.28 0.09 -8.93
N MET A 126 -10.54 -0.44 -7.96
CA MET A 126 -10.22 -1.88 -7.83
C MET A 126 -11.49 -2.74 -7.88
N LYS A 127 -12.52 -2.38 -7.11
CA LYS A 127 -13.80 -3.11 -7.09
C LYS A 127 -14.51 -3.06 -8.44
N LYS A 128 -14.59 -1.87 -9.05
CA LYS A 128 -15.27 -1.65 -10.34
C LYS A 128 -14.57 -2.39 -11.48
N VAL A 129 -13.26 -2.38 -11.53
CA VAL A 129 -12.50 -3.09 -12.56
C VAL A 129 -12.58 -4.60 -12.34
N ALA A 130 -12.51 -5.09 -11.09
CA ALA A 130 -12.67 -6.52 -10.79
C ALA A 130 -14.01 -7.05 -11.32
N ASP A 131 -15.08 -6.30 -11.15
CA ASP A 131 -16.42 -6.67 -11.65
C ASP A 131 -16.44 -6.89 -13.16
N LYS A 132 -15.77 -6.05 -13.94
CA LYS A 132 -15.65 -6.18 -15.41
C LYS A 132 -14.93 -7.48 -15.82
N HIS A 133 -14.02 -7.97 -14.99
CA HIS A 133 -13.26 -9.21 -15.23
C HIS A 133 -13.92 -10.45 -14.63
N GLY A 134 -15.17 -10.34 -14.11
CA GLY A 134 -15.84 -11.45 -13.42
C GLY A 134 -15.14 -11.87 -12.13
N LEU A 135 -14.45 -10.92 -11.50
CA LEU A 135 -13.76 -11.05 -10.22
C LEU A 135 -14.43 -10.18 -9.15
N VAL A 136 -14.11 -10.46 -7.90
CA VAL A 136 -14.43 -9.59 -6.77
C VAL A 136 -13.13 -9.26 -6.04
N CYS A 137 -12.89 -7.98 -5.83
CA CYS A 137 -11.77 -7.49 -5.05
C CYS A 137 -12.16 -7.40 -3.58
N LEU A 138 -11.50 -8.18 -2.72
CA LEU A 138 -11.70 -8.15 -1.28
C LEU A 138 -10.67 -7.20 -0.66
N LEU A 139 -11.17 -6.23 0.10
CA LEU A 139 -10.38 -5.21 0.79
C LEU A 139 -10.62 -5.22 2.30
N HIS A 140 -11.32 -6.22 2.82
CA HIS A 140 -11.39 -6.46 4.26
C HIS A 140 -9.99 -6.77 4.79
N GLU A 141 -9.63 -6.26 5.96
CA GLU A 141 -8.29 -6.41 6.54
C GLU A 141 -7.86 -7.87 6.66
N LYS A 142 -8.80 -8.76 6.96
CA LYS A 142 -8.55 -10.19 7.13
C LYS A 142 -9.66 -11.01 6.46
N PRO A 143 -9.65 -11.15 5.11
CA PRO A 143 -10.70 -11.88 4.41
C PRO A 143 -10.69 -13.38 4.72
N PHE A 144 -9.52 -13.94 5.00
CA PHE A 144 -9.32 -15.36 5.28
C PHE A 144 -8.47 -15.53 6.54
N GLU A 145 -8.94 -16.36 7.46
CA GLU A 145 -8.21 -16.64 8.69
C GLU A 145 -6.94 -17.46 8.44
N GLY A 146 -5.90 -17.20 9.22
CA GLY A 146 -4.65 -17.96 9.20
C GLY A 146 -3.65 -17.61 8.10
N ILE A 147 -3.99 -16.66 7.22
CA ILE A 147 -3.08 -16.14 6.18
C ILE A 147 -3.00 -14.61 6.23
N ASN A 148 -2.16 -14.00 5.41
CA ASN A 148 -2.05 -12.55 5.29
C ASN A 148 -3.39 -11.90 4.97
N GLY A 149 -3.48 -10.60 5.12
CA GLY A 149 -4.69 -9.80 4.89
C GLY A 149 -4.54 -8.77 3.79
N SER A 150 -5.57 -7.97 3.58
CA SER A 150 -5.54 -6.80 2.68
C SER A 150 -4.99 -5.60 3.45
N GLY A 151 -3.69 -5.61 3.70
CA GLY A 151 -2.99 -4.57 4.43
C GLY A 151 -2.79 -3.29 3.61
N LYS A 152 -2.26 -2.29 4.29
CA LYS A 152 -1.75 -1.05 3.70
C LYS A 152 -0.43 -0.73 4.38
N HIS A 153 0.68 -1.16 3.80
CA HIS A 153 1.97 -0.69 4.25
C HIS A 153 2.14 0.77 3.84
N ASN A 154 2.39 1.63 4.81
CA ASN A 154 2.59 3.05 4.57
C ASN A 154 4.09 3.37 4.63
N ASN A 155 4.75 3.33 3.49
CA ASN A 155 6.11 3.86 3.36
C ASN A 155 6.02 5.38 3.43
N TRP A 156 6.53 5.99 4.48
CA TRP A 156 6.40 7.42 4.70
C TRP A 156 7.74 8.11 4.95
N SER A 157 7.78 9.40 4.68
CA SER A 157 8.93 10.24 4.97
C SER A 157 8.50 11.67 5.26
N MET A 158 9.50 12.53 5.47
CA MET A 158 9.32 13.97 5.60
C MET A 158 10.19 14.69 4.58
N ILE A 159 9.60 15.64 3.87
CA ILE A 159 10.30 16.44 2.86
C ILE A 159 10.19 17.93 3.19
N THR A 160 11.29 18.66 3.06
CA THR A 160 11.30 20.10 3.21
C THR A 160 10.74 20.79 1.96
N ASP A 161 10.34 22.05 2.09
CA ASP A 161 10.00 22.93 0.95
C ASP A 161 11.18 23.18 0.00
N THR A 162 12.40 22.90 0.43
CA THR A 162 13.61 22.94 -0.40
C THR A 162 13.90 21.60 -1.11
N GLY A 163 13.04 20.59 -0.94
CA GLY A 163 13.15 19.31 -1.63
C GLY A 163 14.05 18.28 -0.95
N VAL A 164 14.48 18.50 0.29
CA VAL A 164 15.34 17.58 1.03
C VAL A 164 14.47 16.56 1.79
N ASN A 165 14.71 15.26 1.55
CA ASN A 165 14.14 14.20 2.36
C ASN A 165 14.88 14.09 3.69
N ILE A 166 14.21 14.37 4.80
CA ILE A 166 14.83 14.43 6.14
C ILE A 166 15.21 13.04 6.65
N LEU A 167 14.48 12.01 6.24
CA LEU A 167 14.72 10.61 6.63
C LEU A 167 15.57 9.84 5.61
N ASP A 168 16.21 10.54 4.67
CA ASP A 168 17.21 9.91 3.81
C ASP A 168 18.51 9.71 4.61
N PRO A 169 18.95 8.46 4.82
CA PRO A 169 20.17 8.16 5.55
C PRO A 169 21.43 8.62 4.81
N GLY A 170 21.36 8.83 3.49
CA GLY A 170 22.51 9.12 2.66
C GLY A 170 23.49 7.94 2.56
N LYS A 171 24.72 8.23 2.09
CA LYS A 171 25.75 7.20 1.90
C LYS A 171 26.41 6.76 3.21
N THR A 172 26.47 7.62 4.21
CA THR A 172 27.10 7.40 5.52
C THR A 172 26.10 7.70 6.64
N PRO A 173 25.12 6.81 6.92
CA PRO A 173 24.05 7.06 7.89
C PRO A 173 24.56 7.45 9.28
N ALA A 174 25.64 6.83 9.73
CA ALA A 174 26.23 7.08 11.07
C ALA A 174 26.81 8.50 11.22
N GLU A 175 27.10 9.18 10.13
CA GLU A 175 27.64 10.55 10.12
C GLU A 175 26.56 11.59 9.81
N ASN A 176 25.36 11.16 9.40
CA ASN A 176 24.26 12.05 9.09
C ASN A 176 23.48 12.45 10.35
N THR A 177 23.97 13.48 11.02
CA THR A 177 23.40 13.96 12.29
C THR A 177 21.91 14.33 12.15
N GLN A 178 21.51 14.99 11.07
CA GLN A 178 20.10 15.33 10.82
C GLN A 178 19.25 14.06 10.78
N PHE A 179 19.62 13.09 9.96
CA PHE A 179 18.91 11.81 9.87
C PHE A 179 18.80 11.11 11.22
N LEU A 180 19.92 11.02 11.97
CA LEU A 180 19.95 10.35 13.27
C LEU A 180 19.05 11.02 14.31
N ILE A 181 18.99 12.34 14.33
CA ILE A 181 18.10 13.08 15.25
C ILE A 181 16.64 12.79 14.94
N PHE A 182 16.22 12.90 13.66
CA PHE A 182 14.84 12.65 13.25
C PHE A 182 14.46 11.18 13.43
N LEU A 183 15.33 10.25 13.04
CA LEU A 183 15.12 8.82 13.27
C LEU A 183 14.93 8.50 14.75
N THR A 184 15.78 9.04 15.62
CA THR A 184 15.70 8.82 17.06
C THR A 184 14.42 9.41 17.65
N ALA A 185 13.98 10.56 17.17
CA ALA A 185 12.71 11.16 17.58
C ALA A 185 11.51 10.29 17.20
N VAL A 186 11.50 9.71 16.00
CA VAL A 186 10.46 8.78 15.55
C VAL A 186 10.46 7.51 16.39
N ILE A 187 11.62 6.86 16.57
CA ILE A 187 11.75 5.62 17.38
C ILE A 187 11.27 5.86 18.82
N LYS A 188 11.57 7.04 19.38
CA LYS A 188 11.13 7.36 20.74
C LYS A 188 9.62 7.57 20.85
N ALA A 189 8.96 7.96 19.76
CA ALA A 189 7.52 8.28 19.74
C ALA A 189 6.64 7.03 19.51
N VAL A 190 7.20 5.96 18.98
CA VAL A 190 6.53 4.67 18.69
C VAL A 190 6.82 3.66 19.80
#